data_750fcd3b6a1191cc5c8c89fdb095b7d7
#
_entry.id   750fcd3b6a1191cc5c8c89fdb095b7d7
#
_cell.length_a   1.000
_cell.length_b   1.000
_cell.length_c   1.000
_cell.angle_alpha   90.00
_cell.angle_beta   90.00
_cell.angle_gamma   90.00
#
_symmetry.space_group_name_H-M   'P 1'
#
loop_
_entity.id
_entity.type
_entity.pdbx_description
1 polymer ?
#
loop_
_entity_poly.entity_id
_entity_poly.type
_entity_poly.pdbx_seq_one_letter_code
_entity_poly.pdbx_strand_id
1 'polypeptide(L)'
;MSEIKHLIPAPTINVTPLIDVLLVLLIIFMVAAPLKPHRFLAKLPAPPLDRTDVQADPLTLVVTIQQDRTLKLNQLQEDMGTIDDLSKLNLRLVSLFQDRQRNHTYRSDLAARVDLSESERVQKTVFIKAPRSISYGEVTRVMDGLKGSGANPIGLQLDDLN
;
A
#
# COMPACT_ATOMS: atom_id res chain seq x y z
N MET A 1 51.29 25.67 -62.86
CA MET A 1 49.82 25.39 -63.01
C MET A 1 49.33 24.87 -61.62
N SER A 2 48.71 25.75 -60.82
CA SER A 2 48.19 25.37 -59.48
C SER A 2 46.73 24.97 -59.67
N GLU A 3 46.41 23.72 -59.39
CA GLU A 3 45.00 23.27 -59.30
C GLU A 3 44.33 23.83 -58.01
N ILE A 4 43.33 24.70 -58.17
CA ILE A 4 42.45 25.14 -57.12
C ILE A 4 41.44 24.04 -56.88
N LYS A 5 41.67 23.29 -55.80
CA LYS A 5 40.73 22.29 -55.32
C LYS A 5 39.52 22.99 -54.71
N HIS A 6 38.40 23.03 -55.42
CA HIS A 6 37.12 23.49 -54.90
C HIS A 6 36.65 22.56 -53.77
N LEU A 7 36.80 23.04 -52.51
CA LEU A 7 36.20 22.41 -51.35
C LEU A 7 34.68 22.66 -51.43
N ILE A 8 33.94 21.63 -51.77
CA ILE A 8 32.46 21.65 -51.67
C ILE A 8 32.10 21.65 -50.19
N PRO A 9 31.43 22.67 -49.66
CA PRO A 9 31.02 22.67 -48.27
C PRO A 9 30.00 21.53 -48.01
N ALA A 10 30.25 20.72 -46.99
CA ALA A 10 29.33 19.66 -46.62
C ALA A 10 27.98 20.27 -46.18
N PRO A 11 26.84 19.71 -46.60
CA PRO A 11 25.54 20.21 -46.19
C PRO A 11 25.38 20.07 -44.67
N THR A 12 25.25 21.18 -43.98
CA THR A 12 24.96 21.19 -42.55
C THR A 12 23.43 21.05 -42.34
N ILE A 13 23.00 19.95 -41.75
CA ILE A 13 21.59 19.76 -41.40
C ILE A 13 21.31 20.58 -40.16
N ASN A 14 20.38 21.53 -40.25
CA ASN A 14 19.90 22.30 -39.09
C ASN A 14 18.95 21.41 -38.30
N VAL A 15 19.40 20.89 -37.16
CA VAL A 15 18.61 19.99 -36.24
C VAL A 15 17.71 20.75 -35.28
N THR A 16 17.81 22.09 -35.24
CA THR A 16 17.04 22.91 -34.28
C THR A 16 15.52 22.69 -34.36
N PRO A 17 14.89 22.64 -35.57
CA PRO A 17 13.45 22.36 -35.65
C PRO A 17 13.07 20.98 -35.16
N LEU A 18 13.97 19.99 -35.29
CA LEU A 18 13.73 18.63 -34.81
C LEU A 18 13.78 18.54 -33.29
N ILE A 19 14.73 19.23 -32.68
CA ILE A 19 14.87 19.27 -31.21
C ILE A 19 13.68 19.97 -30.58
N ASP A 20 13.16 21.04 -31.18
CA ASP A 20 12.00 21.76 -30.67
C ASP A 20 10.74 20.88 -30.64
N VAL A 21 10.47 20.15 -31.73
CA VAL A 21 9.35 19.20 -31.79
C VAL A 21 9.49 18.09 -30.75
N LEU A 22 10.69 17.54 -30.55
CA LEU A 22 10.95 16.52 -29.55
C LEU A 22 10.75 17.04 -28.13
N LEU A 23 11.16 18.28 -27.86
CA LEU A 23 11.01 18.90 -26.56
C LEU A 23 9.53 19.18 -26.24
N VAL A 24 8.76 19.67 -27.22
CA VAL A 24 7.31 19.89 -27.08
C VAL A 24 6.60 18.56 -26.84
N LEU A 25 6.94 17.50 -27.58
CA LEU A 25 6.37 16.16 -27.35
C LEU A 25 6.70 15.64 -25.95
N LEU A 26 7.92 15.84 -25.47
CA LEU A 26 8.33 15.44 -24.13
C LEU A 26 7.48 16.12 -23.05
N ILE A 27 7.25 17.43 -23.19
CA ILE A 27 6.43 18.20 -22.26
C ILE A 27 4.97 17.72 -22.30
N ILE A 28 4.42 17.50 -23.49
CA ILE A 28 3.05 16.99 -23.66
C ILE A 28 2.92 15.61 -22.99
N PHE A 29 3.85 14.69 -23.19
CA PHE A 29 3.82 13.39 -22.53
C PHE A 29 3.96 13.50 -21.01
N MET A 30 4.78 14.41 -20.51
CA MET A 30 4.93 14.65 -19.09
C MET A 30 3.61 15.17 -18.45
N VAL A 31 2.90 16.07 -19.11
CA VAL A 31 1.62 16.62 -18.64
C VAL A 31 0.47 15.65 -18.85
N ALA A 32 0.47 14.91 -19.95
CA ALA A 32 -0.58 13.93 -20.28
C ALA A 32 -0.38 12.58 -19.58
N ALA A 33 0.78 12.32 -18.95
CA ALA A 33 1.00 11.10 -18.20
C ALA A 33 0.03 11.05 -17.00
N PRO A 34 -0.99 10.17 -17.02
CA PRO A 34 -1.91 10.09 -15.90
C PRO A 34 -1.12 9.63 -14.67
N LEU A 35 -1.10 10.45 -13.61
CA LEU A 35 -0.69 10.00 -12.30
C LEU A 35 -1.59 8.83 -11.95
N LYS A 36 -1.07 7.60 -12.03
CA LYS A 36 -1.83 6.43 -11.59
C LYS A 36 -2.16 6.65 -10.12
N PRO A 37 -3.42 6.92 -9.76
CA PRO A 37 -3.77 6.97 -8.35
C PRO A 37 -3.44 5.59 -7.79
N HIS A 38 -2.65 5.53 -6.72
CA HIS A 38 -2.49 4.31 -5.96
C HIS A 38 -3.89 3.95 -5.45
N ARG A 39 -4.56 3.05 -6.16
CA ARG A 39 -5.85 2.53 -5.72
C ARG A 39 -5.59 1.72 -4.47
N PHE A 40 -5.94 2.27 -3.32
CA PHE A 40 -6.12 1.49 -2.13
C PHE A 40 -7.30 0.55 -2.38
N LEU A 41 -7.04 -0.72 -2.51
CA LEU A 41 -8.08 -1.73 -2.38
C LEU A 41 -8.43 -1.83 -0.89
N ALA A 42 -9.15 -0.83 -0.37
CA ALA A 42 -9.82 -0.98 0.90
C ALA A 42 -10.91 -2.01 0.68
N LYS A 43 -10.70 -3.23 1.16
CA LYS A 43 -11.74 -4.23 1.23
C LYS A 43 -12.68 -3.80 2.37
N LEU A 44 -13.72 -3.05 2.04
CA LEU A 44 -14.80 -2.81 2.99
C LEU A 44 -15.44 -4.19 3.29
N PRO A 45 -15.55 -4.60 4.55
CA PRO A 45 -16.36 -5.74 4.90
C PRO A 45 -17.78 -5.47 4.38
N ALA A 46 -18.41 -6.47 3.78
CA ALA A 46 -19.84 -6.38 3.51
C ALA A 46 -20.56 -6.02 4.82
N PRO A 47 -21.64 -5.18 4.76
CA PRO A 47 -22.42 -4.91 5.96
C PRO A 47 -22.80 -6.25 6.60
N PRO A 48 -22.75 -6.37 7.92
CA PRO A 48 -23.05 -7.62 8.59
C PRO A 48 -24.48 -8.01 8.19
N LEU A 49 -24.59 -9.03 7.36
CA LEU A 49 -25.80 -9.84 7.35
C LEU A 49 -25.89 -10.35 8.78
N ASP A 50 -27.06 -10.18 9.45
CA ASP A 50 -27.36 -10.66 10.80
C ASP A 50 -27.02 -12.16 10.96
N ARG A 51 -25.74 -12.48 10.91
CA ARG A 51 -25.21 -13.81 11.19
C ARG A 51 -24.55 -13.76 12.54
N THR A 52 -25.34 -14.11 13.53
CA THR A 52 -24.94 -14.33 14.92
C THR A 52 -23.84 -15.39 15.07
N ASP A 53 -23.33 -15.97 13.99
CA ASP A 53 -22.41 -17.13 14.00
C ASP A 53 -21.25 -17.01 13.01
N VAL A 54 -20.76 -15.81 12.70
CA VAL A 54 -19.46 -15.69 12.02
C VAL A 54 -18.37 -15.77 13.09
N GLN A 55 -17.90 -16.97 13.38
CA GLN A 55 -16.61 -17.13 14.06
C GLN A 55 -15.59 -16.32 13.26
N ALA A 56 -15.07 -15.25 13.88
CA ALA A 56 -13.97 -14.51 13.29
C ALA A 56 -12.84 -15.48 12.99
N ASP A 57 -12.36 -15.49 11.75
CA ASP A 57 -11.21 -16.31 11.37
C ASP A 57 -10.10 -16.06 12.42
N PRO A 58 -9.62 -17.10 13.13
CA PRO A 58 -8.61 -16.96 14.18
C PRO A 58 -7.31 -16.32 13.67
N LEU A 59 -7.13 -16.29 12.35
CA LEU A 59 -6.01 -15.64 11.70
C LEU A 59 -6.25 -14.15 11.41
N THR A 60 -7.45 -13.64 11.64
CA THR A 60 -7.78 -12.22 11.43
C THR A 60 -7.03 -11.36 12.45
N LEU A 61 -6.28 -10.38 11.94
CA LEU A 61 -5.63 -9.37 12.77
C LEU A 61 -6.49 -8.11 12.78
N VAL A 62 -6.84 -7.62 13.97
CA VAL A 62 -7.62 -6.40 14.15
C VAL A 62 -6.84 -5.45 15.03
N VAL A 63 -6.49 -4.29 14.48
CA VAL A 63 -5.89 -3.18 15.21
C VAL A 63 -7.03 -2.24 15.64
N THR A 64 -7.27 -2.14 16.91
CA THR A 64 -8.28 -1.23 17.48
C THR A 64 -7.62 0.05 17.95
N ILE A 65 -8.08 1.18 17.43
CA ILE A 65 -7.73 2.51 17.92
C ILE A 65 -8.72 2.86 19.03
N GLN A 66 -8.24 3.19 20.22
CA GLN A 66 -9.09 3.60 21.33
C GLN A 66 -9.34 5.11 21.31
N GLN A 67 -10.31 5.58 22.12
CA GLN A 67 -10.62 7.01 22.22
C GLN A 67 -9.46 7.84 22.79
N ASP A 68 -8.63 7.22 23.64
CA ASP A 68 -7.41 7.81 24.20
C ASP A 68 -6.20 7.76 23.25
N ARG A 69 -6.44 7.36 21.96
CA ARG A 69 -5.42 7.24 20.90
C ARG A 69 -4.41 6.11 21.10
N THR A 70 -4.65 5.22 22.07
CA THR A 70 -3.86 4.00 22.22
C THR A 70 -4.28 2.93 21.24
N LEU A 71 -3.37 2.00 20.94
CA LEU A 71 -3.56 0.92 19.97
C LEU A 71 -3.60 -0.43 20.66
N LYS A 72 -4.52 -1.27 20.24
CA LYS A 72 -4.61 -2.68 20.67
C LYS A 72 -4.65 -3.62 19.48
N LEU A 73 -4.06 -4.80 19.63
CA LEU A 73 -4.07 -5.85 18.62
C LEU A 73 -4.88 -7.05 19.12
N ASN A 74 -5.91 -7.48 18.37
CA ASN A 74 -6.72 -8.66 18.65
C ASN A 74 -7.23 -8.76 20.12
N GLN A 75 -7.70 -7.68 20.69
CA GLN A 75 -8.16 -7.64 22.08
C GLN A 75 -7.08 -8.00 23.14
N LEU A 76 -5.82 -8.11 22.73
CA LEU A 76 -4.73 -8.25 23.69
C LEU A 76 -4.71 -7.04 24.62
N GLN A 77 -4.54 -7.31 25.91
CA GLN A 77 -4.47 -6.24 26.91
C GLN A 77 -3.13 -5.49 26.89
N GLU A 78 -2.18 -5.98 26.09
CA GLU A 78 -0.87 -5.34 25.92
C GLU A 78 -1.00 -4.00 25.19
N ASP A 79 -0.31 -3.00 25.70
CA ASP A 79 -0.17 -1.70 25.05
C ASP A 79 0.70 -1.85 23.81
N MET A 80 0.12 -1.57 22.65
CA MET A 80 0.79 -1.62 21.34
C MET A 80 1.31 -0.26 20.89
N GLY A 81 1.31 0.73 21.77
CA GLY A 81 1.71 2.11 21.47
C GLY A 81 0.52 3.03 21.19
N THR A 82 0.79 4.12 20.53
CA THR A 82 -0.20 5.16 20.20
C THR A 82 -0.22 5.45 18.72
N ILE A 83 -1.19 6.26 18.26
CA ILE A 83 -1.27 6.73 16.86
C ILE A 83 0.02 7.44 16.43
N ASP A 84 0.72 8.10 17.37
CA ASP A 84 1.94 8.84 17.09
C ASP A 84 3.20 7.97 17.19
N ASP A 85 3.14 6.84 17.92
CA ASP A 85 4.22 5.87 18.03
C ASP A 85 3.71 4.44 17.79
N LEU A 86 3.91 3.96 16.57
CA LEU A 86 3.54 2.64 16.10
C LEU A 86 4.66 1.60 16.23
N SER A 87 5.79 1.94 16.85
CA SER A 87 6.99 1.10 16.85
C SER A 87 6.72 -0.29 17.44
N LYS A 88 6.04 -0.37 18.58
CA LYS A 88 5.69 -1.64 19.24
C LYS A 88 4.76 -2.49 18.37
N LEU A 89 3.72 -1.85 17.81
CA LEU A 89 2.75 -2.52 16.93
C LEU A 89 3.45 -3.08 15.69
N ASN A 90 4.29 -2.28 15.04
CA ASN A 90 5.00 -2.69 13.84
C ASN A 90 5.96 -3.86 14.11
N LEU A 91 6.73 -3.81 15.18
CA LEU A 91 7.61 -4.92 15.57
C LEU A 91 6.80 -6.22 15.81
N ARG A 92 5.65 -6.11 16.50
CA ARG A 92 4.78 -7.25 16.75
C ARG A 92 4.20 -7.84 15.48
N LEU A 93 3.75 -7.00 14.54
CA LEU A 93 3.21 -7.45 13.26
C LEU A 93 4.29 -8.11 12.38
N VAL A 94 5.48 -7.54 12.31
CA VAL A 94 6.60 -8.13 11.57
C VAL A 94 6.92 -9.52 12.12
N SER A 95 7.01 -9.68 13.44
CA SER A 95 7.23 -10.98 14.08
C SER A 95 6.12 -11.98 13.71
N LEU A 96 4.85 -11.56 13.82
CA LEU A 96 3.70 -12.42 13.46
C LEU A 96 3.71 -12.83 11.98
N PHE A 97 4.07 -11.93 11.08
CA PHE A 97 4.13 -12.25 9.65
C PHE A 97 5.29 -13.18 9.33
N GLN A 98 6.43 -13.06 10.03
CA GLN A 98 7.54 -14.00 9.90
C GLN A 98 7.16 -15.40 10.42
N ASP A 99 6.46 -15.48 11.55
CA ASP A 99 5.97 -16.76 12.09
C ASP A 99 4.95 -17.42 11.14
N ARG A 100 4.03 -16.62 10.57
CA ARG A 100 3.09 -17.09 9.56
C ARG A 100 3.79 -17.60 8.29
N GLN A 101 4.86 -16.94 7.88
CA GLN A 101 5.66 -17.39 6.75
C GLN A 101 6.37 -18.72 7.05
N ARG A 102 6.99 -18.85 8.22
CA ARG A 102 7.63 -20.11 8.65
C ARG A 102 6.64 -21.28 8.75
N ASN A 103 5.41 -20.98 9.20
CA ASN A 103 4.34 -21.96 9.37
C ASN A 103 3.50 -22.18 8.11
N HIS A 104 3.90 -21.59 6.96
CA HIS A 104 3.16 -21.66 5.69
C HIS A 104 1.68 -21.29 5.82
N THR A 105 1.38 -20.29 6.66
CA THR A 105 0.02 -19.79 6.88
C THR A 105 -0.38 -18.87 5.76
N TYR A 106 -1.03 -19.42 4.73
CA TYR A 106 -1.40 -18.68 3.53
C TYR A 106 -2.84 -18.19 3.60
N ARG A 107 -3.11 -17.13 2.84
CA ARG A 107 -4.49 -16.69 2.56
C ARG A 107 -5.23 -17.77 1.82
N SER A 108 -6.47 -18.05 2.21
CA SER A 108 -7.29 -19.11 1.62
C SER A 108 -7.49 -18.95 0.11
N ASP A 109 -7.59 -17.71 -0.38
CA ASP A 109 -7.77 -17.38 -1.80
C ASP A 109 -6.46 -17.42 -2.61
N LEU A 110 -5.31 -17.43 -1.96
CA LEU A 110 -3.98 -17.46 -2.58
C LEU A 110 -3.19 -18.74 -2.31
N ALA A 111 -3.67 -19.62 -1.44
CA ALA A 111 -2.95 -20.81 -1.03
C ALA A 111 -2.58 -21.72 -2.22
N ALA A 112 -3.47 -21.84 -3.21
CA ALA A 112 -3.25 -22.66 -4.42
C ALA A 112 -2.48 -21.93 -5.54
N ARG A 113 -2.17 -20.65 -5.40
CA ARG A 113 -1.51 -19.83 -6.41
C ARG A 113 0.01 -20.04 -6.37
N VAL A 114 0.49 -21.08 -7.05
CA VAL A 114 1.93 -21.40 -7.15
C VAL A 114 2.73 -20.44 -8.03
N ASP A 115 2.05 -19.61 -8.82
CA ASP A 115 2.62 -18.55 -9.63
C ASP A 115 3.07 -17.32 -8.81
N LEU A 116 2.60 -17.21 -7.56
CA LEU A 116 2.98 -16.17 -6.63
C LEU A 116 4.11 -16.63 -5.71
N SER A 117 4.96 -15.69 -5.32
CA SER A 117 5.99 -15.96 -4.32
C SER A 117 5.36 -16.34 -2.98
N GLU A 118 6.10 -17.07 -2.16
CA GLU A 118 5.64 -17.50 -0.84
C GLU A 118 5.22 -16.30 0.03
N SER A 119 6.00 -15.24 0.00
CA SER A 119 5.74 -14.01 0.77
C SER A 119 4.43 -13.30 0.37
N GLU A 120 3.98 -13.44 -0.88
CA GLU A 120 2.73 -12.86 -1.38
C GLU A 120 1.51 -13.70 -0.98
N ARG A 121 1.70 -14.99 -0.75
CA ARG A 121 0.63 -15.90 -0.33
C ARG A 121 0.35 -15.87 1.16
N VAL A 122 1.32 -15.44 1.98
CA VAL A 122 1.19 -15.36 3.44
C VAL A 122 0.02 -14.48 3.86
N GLN A 123 -0.75 -14.93 4.87
CA GLN A 123 -1.86 -14.17 5.43
C GLN A 123 -1.35 -12.96 6.22
N LYS A 124 -1.44 -11.77 5.61
CA LYS A 124 -1.00 -10.49 6.19
C LYS A 124 -2.14 -9.46 6.27
N THR A 125 -3.39 -9.93 6.15
CA THR A 125 -4.56 -9.07 6.24
C THR A 125 -4.69 -8.50 7.65
N VAL A 126 -4.86 -7.18 7.73
CA VAL A 126 -5.09 -6.46 8.98
C VAL A 126 -6.33 -5.59 8.83
N PHE A 127 -7.23 -5.61 9.80
CA PHE A 127 -8.35 -4.70 9.88
C PHE A 127 -8.07 -3.62 10.92
N ILE A 128 -8.48 -2.40 10.62
CA ILE A 128 -8.43 -1.28 11.56
C ILE A 128 -9.85 -1.02 12.05
N LYS A 129 -10.03 -1.00 13.35
CA LYS A 129 -11.27 -0.62 14.01
C LYS A 129 -11.04 0.71 14.73
N ALA A 130 -11.84 1.73 14.43
CA ALA A 130 -11.70 3.04 15.03
C ALA A 130 -13.07 3.60 15.44
N PRO A 131 -13.19 4.26 16.62
CA PRO A 131 -14.40 4.98 17.00
C PRO A 131 -14.56 6.24 16.14
N ARG A 132 -15.79 6.71 16.00
CA ARG A 132 -16.12 7.90 15.19
C ARG A 132 -15.45 9.20 15.69
N SER A 133 -14.99 9.22 16.93
CA SER A 133 -14.26 10.37 17.52
C SER A 133 -12.85 10.56 16.95
N ILE A 134 -12.28 9.53 16.36
CA ILE A 134 -10.94 9.58 15.74
C ILE A 134 -11.06 10.13 14.31
N SER A 135 -10.24 11.12 14.00
CA SER A 135 -10.24 11.73 12.67
C SER A 135 -9.74 10.78 11.59
N TYR A 136 -10.23 10.95 10.37
CA TYR A 136 -9.77 10.15 9.22
C TYR A 136 -8.25 10.26 8.99
N GLY A 137 -7.68 11.45 9.22
CA GLY A 137 -6.22 11.66 9.11
C GLY A 137 -5.42 10.82 10.10
N GLU A 138 -5.92 10.60 11.30
CA GLU A 138 -5.29 9.74 12.30
C GLU A 138 -5.37 8.26 11.89
N VAL A 139 -6.53 7.83 11.39
CA VAL A 139 -6.70 6.47 10.85
C VAL A 139 -5.75 6.22 9.68
N THR A 140 -5.60 7.20 8.78
CA THR A 140 -4.69 7.09 7.62
C THR A 140 -3.24 6.97 8.08
N ARG A 141 -2.83 7.69 9.13
CA ARG A 141 -1.47 7.59 9.71
C ARG A 141 -1.19 6.17 10.24
N VAL A 142 -2.15 5.57 10.95
CA VAL A 142 -2.05 4.18 11.39
C VAL A 142 -1.98 3.24 10.19
N MET A 143 -2.82 3.44 9.18
CA MET A 143 -2.82 2.63 7.96
C MET A 143 -1.47 2.65 7.25
N ASP A 144 -0.83 3.82 7.13
CA ASP A 144 0.49 3.95 6.51
C ASP A 144 1.58 3.26 7.33
N GLY A 145 1.50 3.35 8.66
CA GLY A 145 2.39 2.60 9.54
C GLY A 145 2.25 1.08 9.39
N LEU A 146 1.02 0.58 9.29
CA LEU A 146 0.75 -0.85 9.07
C LEU A 146 1.28 -1.34 7.72
N LYS A 147 1.20 -0.52 6.66
CA LYS A 147 1.84 -0.85 5.38
C LYS A 147 3.34 -0.99 5.53
N GLY A 148 3.97 -0.12 6.30
CA GLY A 148 5.40 -0.19 6.59
C GLY A 148 5.81 -1.50 7.25
N SER A 149 4.95 -2.14 8.04
CA SER A 149 5.18 -3.48 8.62
C SER A 149 4.91 -4.64 7.66
N GLY A 150 4.44 -4.36 6.44
CA GLY A 150 4.12 -5.36 5.42
C GLY A 150 2.68 -5.87 5.44
N ALA A 151 1.77 -5.25 6.19
CA ALA A 151 0.36 -5.59 6.17
C ALA A 151 -0.26 -5.35 4.78
N ASN A 152 -0.91 -6.37 4.21
CA ASN A 152 -1.59 -6.31 2.93
C ASN A 152 -2.55 -7.50 2.74
N PRO A 153 -3.83 -7.28 2.45
CA PRO A 153 -4.55 -6.00 2.41
C PRO A 153 -4.84 -5.43 3.80
N ILE A 154 -5.14 -4.12 3.85
CA ILE A 154 -5.64 -3.45 5.05
C ILE A 154 -7.12 -3.13 4.83
N GLY A 155 -7.97 -3.55 5.75
CA GLY A 155 -9.40 -3.24 5.77
C GLY A 155 -9.74 -2.23 6.87
N LEU A 156 -10.82 -1.46 6.66
CA LEU A 156 -11.42 -0.61 7.69
C LEU A 156 -12.72 -1.27 8.16
N GLN A 157 -12.84 -1.44 9.45
CA GLN A 157 -14.09 -1.82 10.09
C GLN A 157 -14.69 -0.57 10.74
N LEU A 158 -15.81 -0.13 10.22
CA LEU A 158 -16.56 0.93 10.87
C LEU A 158 -17.26 0.34 12.10
N ASP A 159 -17.03 0.94 13.25
CA ASP A 159 -17.71 0.54 14.47
C ASP A 159 -19.00 1.32 14.58
N ASP A 160 -20.12 0.61 14.64
CA ASP A 160 -21.45 1.18 14.95
C ASP A 160 -21.61 1.40 16.47
N LEU A 161 -20.54 1.73 17.17
CA LEU A 161 -20.60 2.03 18.59
C LEU A 161 -21.38 3.34 18.79
N ASN A 162 -22.61 3.19 19.25
CA ASN A 162 -23.41 4.23 19.90
C ASN A 162 -22.68 4.79 21.11
#